data_e58b5c3042238cec20108a10e19bca07
#
_entry.id   e58b5c3042238cec20108a10e19bca07
#
_cell.length_a   1.000
_cell.length_b   1.000
_cell.length_c   1.000
_cell.angle_alpha   90.00
_cell.angle_beta   90.00
_cell.angle_gamma   90.00
#
_symmetry.space_group_name_H-M   'P 1'
#
loop_
_entity.id
_entity.type
_entity.pdbx_description
1 polymer ?
#
loop_
_entity_poly.entity_id
_entity_poly.type
_entity_poly.pdbx_seq_one_letter_code
_entity_poly.pdbx_strand_id
1 'polypeptide(L)' 'MKLIIFRADSSDKIGSGHIFRCINLAKKLKRKNNRILFICQNLKGNFINYIKKNKFKVIINKNVSK' A
#
# COMPACT_ATOMS: atom_id res chain seq x y z
N MET A 1 -20.56 2.36 -0.30
CA MET A 1 -19.13 2.62 -0.07
C MET A 1 -18.54 1.55 0.85
N LYS A 2 -17.48 0.92 0.43
CA LYS A 2 -16.79 -0.11 1.21
C LYS A 2 -15.39 0.35 1.57
N LEU A 3 -14.87 -0.14 2.68
CA LEU A 3 -13.47 0.03 3.02
C LEU A 3 -12.70 -1.19 2.53
N ILE A 4 -11.72 -0.95 1.67
CA ILE A 4 -10.89 -2.00 1.11
C ILE A 4 -9.47 -1.80 1.62
N ILE A 5 -8.92 -2.83 2.24
CA ILE A 5 -7.59 -2.77 2.85
C ILE A 5 -6.64 -3.62 2.02
N PHE A 6 -5.55 -2.99 1.59
CA PHE A 6 -4.45 -3.69 0.92
C PHE A 6 -3.29 -3.84 1.88
N ARG A 7 -2.84 -5.05 2.07
CA ARG A 7 -1.57 -5.27 2.75
C ARG A 7 -0.52 -5.50 1.69
N ALA A 8 0.39 -4.57 1.55
CA ALA A 8 1.37 -4.62 0.47
C ALA A 8 2.73 -4.16 0.98
N ASP A 9 3.62 -5.10 1.14
CA ASP A 9 4.98 -4.81 1.56
C ASP A 9 5.89 -4.68 0.35
N SER A 10 6.85 -3.78 0.45
CA SER A 10 7.84 -3.58 -0.60
C SER A 10 9.20 -3.31 0.03
N SER A 11 10.25 -3.72 -0.64
CA SER A 11 11.60 -3.54 -0.15
C SER A 11 12.59 -3.78 -1.30
N ASP A 12 13.87 -3.58 -1.03
CA ASP A 12 14.92 -3.90 -2.00
C ASP A 12 14.88 -5.37 -2.40
N LYS A 13 14.49 -6.24 -1.48
CA LYS A 13 14.45 -7.68 -1.73
C LYS A 13 13.15 -8.13 -2.37
N ILE A 14 12.03 -7.56 -1.90
CA ILE A 14 10.70 -7.96 -2.40
C ILE A 14 10.45 -7.40 -3.79
N GLY A 15 10.97 -6.20 -4.05
CA GLY A 15 10.75 -5.53 -5.31
C GLY A 15 9.46 -4.72 -5.29
N SER A 16 9.13 -4.16 -6.44
CA SER A 16 8.04 -3.19 -6.55
C SER A 16 6.84 -3.67 -7.37
N GLY A 17 6.96 -4.81 -8.05
CA GLY A 17 5.90 -5.27 -8.95
C GLY A 17 4.57 -5.44 -8.25
N HIS A 18 4.59 -6.04 -7.07
CA HIS A 18 3.37 -6.26 -6.30
C HIS A 18 2.70 -4.94 -5.89
N ILE A 19 3.50 -3.99 -5.44
CA ILE A 19 2.99 -2.67 -5.02
C ILE A 19 2.31 -1.95 -6.17
N PHE A 20 2.92 -1.96 -7.36
CA PHE A 20 2.35 -1.28 -8.51
C PHE A 20 1.03 -1.90 -8.95
N ARG A 21 0.92 -3.23 -8.88
CA ARG A 21 -0.34 -3.92 -9.18
C ARG A 21 -1.43 -3.53 -8.18
N CYS A 22 -1.08 -3.48 -6.90
CA CYS A 22 -2.03 -3.08 -5.87
C CYS A 22 -2.51 -1.65 -6.06
N ILE A 23 -1.60 -0.74 -6.40
CA ILE A 23 -1.96 0.65 -6.63
C ILE A 23 -2.88 0.79 -7.83
N ASN A 24 -2.61 0.08 -8.92
CA ASN A 24 -3.46 0.11 -10.10
C ASN A 24 -4.87 -0.39 -9.79
N LEU A 25 -4.96 -1.48 -9.05
CA LEU A 25 -6.26 -2.01 -8.65
C LEU A 25 -6.97 -1.04 -7.69
N ALA A 26 -6.23 -0.46 -6.75
CA ALA A 26 -6.78 0.49 -5.80
C ALA A 26 -7.36 1.71 -6.50
N LYS A 27 -6.69 2.21 -7.55
CA LYS A 27 -7.22 3.33 -8.33
C LYS A 27 -8.56 3.01 -8.96
N LYS A 28 -8.69 1.81 -9.50
CA LYS A 28 -9.96 1.37 -10.10
C LYS A 28 -11.06 1.28 -9.05
N LEU A 29 -10.76 0.73 -7.89
CA LEU A 29 -11.73 0.57 -6.83
C LEU A 29 -12.13 1.91 -6.24
N LYS A 30 -11.19 2.85 -6.14
CA LYS A 30 -11.49 4.18 -5.64
C LYS A 30 -12.47 4.92 -6.55
N ARG A 31 -12.39 4.71 -7.85
CA ARG A 31 -13.33 5.32 -8.79
C ARG A 31 -14.76 4.82 -8.58
N LYS A 32 -14.90 3.64 -7.99
CA LYS A 32 -16.21 3.07 -7.69
C LYS A 32 -16.71 3.48 -6.32
N ASN A 33 -16.20 4.58 -5.80
CA ASN A 33 -16.63 5.16 -4.53
C ASN A 33 -16.30 4.27 -3.33
N ASN A 34 -15.17 3.60 -3.37
CA ASN A 34 -14.67 2.82 -2.24
C ASN A 34 -13.58 3.59 -1.51
N ARG A 35 -13.44 3.31 -0.23
CA ARG A 35 -12.33 3.82 0.57
C ARG A 35 -11.19 2.83 0.51
N ILE A 36 -9.99 3.33 0.33
CA ILE A 36 -8.81 2.50 0.19
C ILE A 36 -7.83 2.79 1.31
N LEU A 37 -7.31 1.75 1.92
CA LEU A 37 -6.30 1.87 2.96
C LEU A 37 -5.18 0.87 2.68
N PHE A 38 -3.95 1.34 2.74
CA PHE A 38 -2.78 0.46 2.61
C PHE A 38 -2.16 0.24 3.98
N ILE A 39 -1.76 -0.99 4.25
CA ILE A 39 -1.00 -1.34 5.44
C ILE A 39 0.33 -1.91 4.96
N CYS A 40 1.42 -1.28 5.35
CA CYS A 40 2.75 -1.64 4.89
C CYS A 40 3.73 -1.73 6.06
N GLN A 41 4.75 -2.57 5.91
CA GLN A 41 5.87 -2.56 6.83
C GLN A 41 6.88 -1.51 6.36
N ASN A 42 7.60 -0.92 7.31
CA ASN A 42 8.62 0.07 6.97
C ASN A 42 9.95 -0.64 6.71
N LEU A 43 10.06 -1.27 5.56
CA LEU A 43 11.24 -2.01 5.16
C LEU A 43 12.17 -1.12 4.34
N LYS A 44 13.44 -1.48 4.33
CA LYS A 44 14.41 -0.74 3.52
C LYS A 44 14.05 -0.86 2.04
N GLY A 45 14.07 0.26 1.33
CA GLY A 45 13.70 0.28 -0.08
C GLY A 45 12.20 0.19 -0.32
N ASN A 46 11.38 0.55 0.67
CA ASN A 46 9.94 0.49 0.53
C ASN A 46 9.41 1.59 -0.39
N PHE A 47 8.15 1.44 -0.80
CA PHE A 47 7.49 2.36 -1.70
C PHE A 47 6.34 3.10 -1.01
N ILE A 48 6.42 3.26 0.32
CA ILE A 48 5.36 3.93 1.08
C ILE A 48 5.12 5.34 0.58
N ASN A 49 6.19 6.09 0.32
CA ASN A 49 6.04 7.46 -0.19
C ASN A 49 5.36 7.49 -1.55
N TYR A 50 5.60 6.49 -2.37
CA TYR A 50 4.96 6.40 -3.67
C TYR A 50 3.44 6.16 -3.52
N ILE A 51 3.05 5.33 -2.56
CA ILE A 51 1.64 5.10 -2.26
C ILE A 51 0.98 6.40 -1.81
N LYS A 52 1.62 7.13 -0.90
CA LYS A 52 1.12 8.41 -0.41
C LYS A 52 1.02 9.45 -1.52
N LYS A 53 2.00 9.45 -2.42
CA LYS A 53 2.00 10.36 -3.57
C LYS A 53 0.79 10.13 -4.47
N ASN A 54 0.30 8.92 -4.52
CA ASN A 54 -0.91 8.59 -5.28
C ASN A 54 -2.18 8.88 -4.48
N LYS A 55 -2.06 9.58 -3.36
CA LYS A 55 -3.17 10.04 -2.53
C LYS A 55 -3.92 8.92 -1.83
N PHE A 56 -3.22 7.86 -1.52
CA PHE A 56 -3.76 6.78 -0.69
C PHE A 56 -3.28 6.92 0.73
N LYS A 57 -4.13 6.53 1.67
CA LYS A 57 -3.78 6.50 3.07
C LYS A 57 -2.96 5.25 3.38
N VAL A 58 -1.90 5.40 4.14
CA VAL A 58 -1.02 4.29 4.50
C VAL A 58 -0.87 4.25 6.01
N ILE A 59 -1.06 3.06 6.56
CA ILE A 59 -0.73 2.77 7.96
C ILE A 59 0.55 1.95 7.95
N ILE A 60 1.55 2.41 8.68
CA ILE A 60 2.81 1.70 8.79
C ILE A 60 2.72 0.72 9.95
N ASN A 61 2.80 -0.55 9.63
CA ASN A 61 2.80 -1.60 10.63
C ASN A 61 4.21 -1.80 11.14
N LYS A 62 4.46 -1.41 12.36
CA LYS A 62 5.77 -1.61 12.96
C LYS A 62 5.92 -3.07 13.35
N ASN A 63 6.95 -3.69 12.87
CA ASN A 63 7.25 -5.05 13.25
C ASN A 63 7.89 -5.05 14.62
N VAL A 64 7.18 -5.53 15.60
CA VAL A 64 7.62 -5.48 16.98
C VAL A 64 8.21 -6.82 17.44
N SER A 65 8.32 -7.74 16.57
CA SER A 65 8.81 -9.06 16.94
C SER A 65 10.19 -9.01 17.51
N LYS A 66 10.15 -9.41 18.14
CA LYS A 66 11.10 -9.66 18.64
C LYS A 66 11.91 -10.20 18.46
#